data_5c82d090a7792cca42beddd13e4da0c1
#
_entry.id   5c82d090a7792cca42beddd13e4da0c1
#
_cell.length_a   1.000
_cell.length_b   1.000
_cell.length_c   1.000
_cell.angle_alpha   90.00
_cell.angle_beta   90.00
_cell.angle_gamma   90.00
#
_symmetry.space_group_name_H-M   'P 1'
#
loop_
_entity.id
_entity.type
_entity.pdbx_description
1 polymer ?
#
loop_
_entity_poly.entity_id
_entity_poly.type
_entity_poly.pdbx_seq_one_letter_code
_entity_poly.pdbx_strand_id
1 'polypeptide(L)'
;MNRADDGAMLLFQSAGSTEGNISISGSTCTYTTFTGAHWSQLSDNSKPTIFKGTVMDSIDEMCDWYVVEFQDSEGKTVREQYILKDGESAGDTISHVYKGDSTGEKTVSAKIVKEENSHLPKVKVSDTSASTSVYGVFQTWDEDNDMNVVGLGTYVVRIHKDQTVAKGDLLESNGDGTAKKQSGTAMLSSTIAKVTANVKIETYSDGSYTVPCTLHCG
;
A
#
# COMPACT_ATOMS: atom_id res chain seq x y z
N MET A 1 -0.11 -29.55 -10.30
CA MET A 1 -0.99 -29.06 -11.38
C MET A 1 -0.20 -29.21 -12.68
N ASN A 2 -0.76 -29.81 -13.70
CA ASN A 2 -0.10 -30.03 -15.00
C ASN A 2 -1.08 -29.63 -16.11
N ARG A 3 -0.67 -28.75 -17.04
CA ARG A 3 -1.45 -28.39 -18.24
C ARG A 3 -0.56 -28.54 -19.47
N ALA A 4 -1.21 -28.86 -20.59
CA ALA A 4 -0.56 -29.03 -21.87
C ALA A 4 -0.52 -27.74 -22.73
N ASP A 5 -1.21 -26.69 -22.28
CA ASP A 5 -1.38 -25.40 -22.97
C ASP A 5 -0.95 -24.22 -22.08
N ASP A 6 -0.63 -23.11 -22.70
CA ASP A 6 -0.33 -21.86 -22.03
C ASP A 6 -1.57 -21.29 -21.32
N GLY A 7 -1.36 -20.49 -20.27
CA GLY A 7 -2.41 -19.77 -19.58
C GLY A 7 -2.27 -19.75 -18.07
N ALA A 8 -3.28 -19.24 -17.40
CA ALA A 8 -3.29 -19.12 -15.95
C ALA A 8 -3.37 -20.49 -15.27
N MET A 9 -2.45 -20.72 -14.33
CA MET A 9 -2.40 -21.90 -13.45
C MET A 9 -3.14 -21.64 -12.14
N LEU A 10 -3.10 -20.41 -11.65
CA LEU A 10 -3.77 -19.95 -10.46
C LEU A 10 -4.30 -18.53 -10.72
N LEU A 11 -5.56 -18.29 -10.40
CA LEU A 11 -6.19 -16.99 -10.45
C LEU A 11 -6.50 -16.54 -9.04
N PHE A 12 -6.13 -15.31 -8.71
CA PHE A 12 -6.57 -14.60 -7.53
C PHE A 12 -7.70 -13.67 -7.95
N GLN A 13 -8.89 -13.85 -7.37
CA GLN A 13 -10.07 -13.10 -7.76
C GLN A 13 -10.75 -12.50 -6.53
N SER A 14 -11.27 -11.28 -6.68
CA SER A 14 -12.12 -10.60 -5.71
C SER A 14 -13.37 -10.11 -6.41
N ALA A 15 -14.55 -10.38 -5.86
CA ALA A 15 -15.85 -9.98 -6.41
C ALA A 15 -16.02 -10.27 -7.92
N GLY A 16 -15.42 -11.37 -8.40
CA GLY A 16 -15.48 -11.79 -9.82
C GLY A 16 -14.44 -11.16 -10.74
N SER A 17 -13.65 -10.20 -10.25
CA SER A 17 -12.51 -9.62 -10.99
C SER A 17 -11.23 -10.38 -10.73
N THR A 18 -10.36 -10.50 -11.73
CA THR A 18 -9.03 -11.09 -11.55
C THR A 18 -8.06 -10.03 -11.06
N GLU A 19 -7.56 -10.21 -9.84
CA GLU A 19 -6.61 -9.31 -9.19
C GLU A 19 -5.15 -9.71 -9.45
N GLY A 20 -4.91 -10.98 -9.78
CA GLY A 20 -3.60 -11.50 -10.13
C GLY A 20 -3.64 -12.95 -10.57
N ASN A 21 -2.52 -13.42 -11.11
CA ASN A 21 -2.40 -14.82 -11.50
C ASN A 21 -0.95 -15.32 -11.51
N ILE A 22 -0.81 -16.65 -11.47
CA ILE A 22 0.40 -17.36 -11.89
C ILE A 22 0.09 -18.01 -13.20
N SER A 23 0.85 -17.70 -14.24
CA SER A 23 0.62 -18.22 -15.61
C SER A 23 1.87 -18.85 -16.19
N ILE A 24 1.66 -19.71 -17.17
CA ILE A 24 2.72 -20.32 -17.97
C ILE A 24 2.56 -19.87 -19.40
N SER A 25 3.68 -19.54 -20.06
CA SER A 25 3.78 -19.35 -21.51
C SER A 25 5.07 -20.02 -21.99
N GLY A 26 4.94 -21.07 -22.77
CA GLY A 26 6.05 -21.93 -23.17
C GLY A 26 6.78 -22.51 -21.94
N SER A 27 8.07 -22.19 -21.79
CA SER A 27 8.89 -22.60 -20.63
C SER A 27 8.96 -21.54 -19.53
N THR A 28 8.19 -20.46 -19.62
CA THR A 28 8.25 -19.33 -18.68
C THR A 28 7.05 -19.36 -17.73
N CYS A 29 7.34 -19.32 -16.43
CA CYS A 29 6.35 -19.08 -15.38
C CYS A 29 6.36 -17.59 -15.01
N THR A 30 5.19 -16.96 -15.02
CA THR A 30 5.02 -15.54 -14.71
C THR A 30 4.10 -15.37 -13.51
N TYR A 31 4.51 -14.53 -12.58
CA TYR A 31 3.69 -13.99 -11.49
C TYR A 31 3.21 -12.61 -11.94
N THR A 32 1.93 -12.49 -12.28
CA THR A 32 1.37 -11.24 -12.78
C THR A 32 1.04 -10.32 -11.62
N THR A 33 1.37 -9.03 -11.79
CA THR A 33 1.15 -7.96 -10.78
C THR A 33 1.96 -8.11 -9.49
N PHE A 34 3.20 -8.61 -9.56
CA PHE A 34 4.07 -8.56 -8.39
C PHE A 34 4.60 -7.14 -8.19
N THR A 35 4.09 -6.46 -7.17
CA THR A 35 4.70 -5.28 -6.57
C THR A 35 4.95 -5.58 -5.10
N GLY A 36 6.14 -5.21 -4.59
CA GLY A 36 6.44 -5.28 -3.16
C GLY A 36 5.70 -4.15 -2.44
N ALA A 37 4.39 -4.27 -2.32
CA ALA A 37 3.56 -3.33 -1.59
C ALA A 37 3.32 -3.83 -0.17
N HIS A 38 3.34 -2.91 0.78
CA HIS A 38 3.04 -3.15 2.19
C HIS A 38 1.92 -2.21 2.63
N TRP A 39 1.14 -2.67 3.60
CA TRP A 39 0.19 -1.80 4.26
C TRP A 39 0.88 -0.81 5.16
N SER A 40 0.30 0.37 5.27
CA SER A 40 0.71 1.42 6.16
C SER A 40 -0.48 2.35 6.48
N GLN A 41 -0.28 3.27 7.40
CA GLN A 41 -1.26 4.27 7.85
C GLN A 41 -0.58 5.63 7.98
N LEU A 42 -1.33 6.72 7.89
CA LEU A 42 -0.86 8.02 8.36
C LEU A 42 -0.88 8.07 9.89
N SER A 43 -0.05 8.94 10.49
CA SER A 43 0.06 9.07 11.94
C SER A 43 -1.25 9.42 12.63
N ASP A 44 -2.10 10.20 11.97
CA ASP A 44 -3.41 10.65 12.45
C ASP A 44 -4.58 9.73 12.02
N ASN A 45 -4.28 8.61 11.37
CA ASN A 45 -5.25 7.67 10.80
C ASN A 45 -6.25 8.33 9.83
N SER A 46 -5.90 9.48 9.25
CA SER A 46 -6.70 10.16 8.24
C SER A 46 -6.57 9.50 6.86
N LYS A 47 -7.50 9.84 5.95
CA LYS A 47 -7.53 9.34 4.57
C LYS A 47 -7.64 10.53 3.57
N PRO A 48 -6.64 11.41 3.52
CA PRO A 48 -6.65 12.52 2.58
C PRO A 48 -6.49 12.05 1.13
N THR A 49 -6.77 12.93 0.18
CA THR A 49 -6.44 12.67 -1.22
C THR A 49 -4.94 12.71 -1.42
N ILE A 50 -4.33 11.57 -1.77
CA ILE A 50 -2.92 11.44 -2.13
C ILE A 50 -2.82 10.96 -3.57
N PHE A 51 -2.01 11.61 -4.39
CA PHE A 51 -1.80 11.19 -5.77
C PHE A 51 -0.92 9.92 -5.85
N LYS A 52 -1.25 9.04 -6.78
CA LYS A 52 -0.49 7.82 -7.04
C LYS A 52 0.99 8.15 -7.34
N GLY A 53 1.90 7.37 -6.79
CA GLY A 53 3.33 7.58 -6.95
C GLY A 53 3.93 8.65 -6.03
N THR A 54 3.15 9.24 -5.11
CA THR A 54 3.64 10.17 -4.08
C THR A 54 4.63 9.46 -3.16
N VAL A 55 5.78 10.09 -2.91
CA VAL A 55 6.85 9.56 -2.06
C VAL A 55 6.43 9.62 -0.60
N MET A 56 6.58 8.49 0.10
CA MET A 56 6.19 8.30 1.50
C MET A 56 7.41 7.96 2.36
N ASP A 57 7.61 8.69 3.44
CA ASP A 57 8.63 8.40 4.45
C ASP A 57 8.03 7.61 5.61
N SER A 58 8.76 6.60 6.12
CA SER A 58 8.41 5.96 7.38
C SER A 58 8.63 6.92 8.56
N ILE A 59 7.81 6.75 9.59
CA ILE A 59 7.97 7.44 10.88
C ILE A 59 8.20 6.42 11.99
N ASP A 60 8.66 6.87 13.13
CA ASP A 60 8.96 6.02 14.31
C ASP A 60 7.68 5.68 15.09
N GLU A 61 6.67 5.21 14.34
CA GLU A 61 5.39 4.73 14.86
C GLU A 61 4.96 3.50 14.06
N MET A 62 4.39 2.49 14.75
CA MET A 62 3.85 1.30 14.10
C MET A 62 2.37 1.46 13.81
N CYS A 63 1.91 0.85 12.71
CA CYS A 63 0.48 0.83 12.37
C CYS A 63 -0.35 0.23 13.49
N ASP A 64 -1.51 0.81 13.73
CA ASP A 64 -2.45 0.41 14.77
C ASP A 64 -3.69 -0.22 14.14
N TRP A 65 -3.77 -1.55 14.19
CA TRP A 65 -4.96 -2.29 13.75
C TRP A 65 -5.76 -2.79 14.94
N TYR A 66 -7.06 -2.80 14.78
CA TYR A 66 -8.00 -3.27 15.79
C TYR A 66 -8.98 -4.25 15.16
N VAL A 67 -9.43 -5.18 15.98
CA VAL A 67 -10.53 -6.08 15.67
C VAL A 67 -11.54 -6.01 16.78
N VAL A 68 -12.78 -6.32 16.46
CA VAL A 68 -13.80 -6.67 17.47
C VAL A 68 -13.86 -8.18 17.60
N GLU A 69 -13.80 -8.65 18.84
CA GLU A 69 -13.86 -10.08 19.18
C GLU A 69 -15.15 -10.37 19.92
N PHE A 70 -15.93 -11.35 19.46
CA PHE A 70 -17.19 -11.77 20.04
C PHE A 70 -17.43 -13.28 19.83
N GLN A 71 -18.46 -13.81 20.51
CA GLN A 71 -18.93 -15.18 20.28
C GLN A 71 -20.12 -15.16 19.34
N ASP A 72 -20.09 -16.03 18.34
CA ASP A 72 -21.27 -16.26 17.48
C ASP A 72 -22.34 -17.11 18.19
N SER A 73 -23.41 -17.45 17.47
CA SER A 73 -24.51 -18.24 18.01
C SER A 73 -24.15 -19.70 18.34
N GLU A 74 -23.00 -20.17 17.85
CA GLU A 74 -22.47 -21.52 18.10
C GLU A 74 -21.40 -21.52 19.19
N GLY A 75 -21.08 -20.34 19.75
CA GLY A 75 -20.03 -20.17 20.76
C GLY A 75 -18.63 -20.14 20.19
N LYS A 76 -18.48 -19.97 18.87
CA LYS A 76 -17.20 -19.81 18.22
C LYS A 76 -16.75 -18.36 18.32
N THR A 77 -15.48 -18.14 18.64
CA THR A 77 -14.88 -16.80 18.61
C THR A 77 -14.75 -16.30 17.17
N VAL A 78 -15.35 -15.16 16.90
CA VAL A 78 -15.26 -14.42 15.63
C VAL A 78 -14.46 -13.15 15.87
N ARG A 79 -13.61 -12.77 14.91
CA ARG A 79 -12.85 -11.54 14.89
C ARG A 79 -13.12 -10.84 13.57
N GLU A 80 -13.57 -9.60 13.64
CA GLU A 80 -13.77 -8.74 12.46
C GLU A 80 -12.93 -7.48 12.60
N GLN A 81 -12.38 -7.02 11.48
CA GLN A 81 -11.62 -5.78 11.44
C GLN A 81 -12.48 -4.61 11.94
N TYR A 82 -11.84 -3.69 12.66
CA TYR A 82 -12.54 -2.59 13.30
C TYR A 82 -11.73 -1.30 13.27
N ILE A 83 -12.38 -0.22 12.92
CA ILE A 83 -11.82 1.12 12.98
C ILE A 83 -12.31 1.78 14.27
N LEU A 84 -11.39 2.20 15.15
CA LEU A 84 -11.73 2.91 16.38
C LEU A 84 -12.52 4.19 16.06
N LYS A 85 -13.61 4.39 16.79
CA LYS A 85 -14.37 5.63 16.78
C LYS A 85 -13.86 6.56 17.88
N ASP A 86 -14.20 7.84 17.77
CA ASP A 86 -13.85 8.83 18.79
C ASP A 86 -14.27 8.38 20.17
N GLY A 87 -13.32 8.34 21.10
CA GLY A 87 -13.54 7.96 22.48
C GLY A 87 -13.48 6.47 22.78
N GLU A 88 -13.30 5.61 21.77
CA GLU A 88 -13.12 4.17 21.96
C GLU A 88 -11.65 3.80 22.16
N SER A 89 -11.39 2.74 22.91
CA SER A 89 -10.06 2.23 23.20
C SER A 89 -10.02 0.70 23.19
N ALA A 90 -8.82 0.14 22.96
CA ALA A 90 -8.61 -1.29 23.14
C ALA A 90 -9.00 -1.74 24.55
N GLY A 91 -9.74 -2.82 24.65
CA GLY A 91 -10.29 -3.35 25.90
C GLY A 91 -11.76 -2.96 26.14
N ASP A 92 -12.26 -1.96 25.44
CA ASP A 92 -13.66 -1.56 25.55
C ASP A 92 -14.59 -2.66 25.00
N THR A 93 -15.79 -2.71 25.57
CA THR A 93 -16.87 -3.56 25.09
C THR A 93 -17.94 -2.70 24.45
N ILE A 94 -18.23 -3.01 23.19
CA ILE A 94 -19.15 -2.25 22.34
C ILE A 94 -20.31 -3.11 21.84
N SER A 95 -21.35 -2.45 21.37
CA SER A 95 -22.42 -3.08 20.59
C SER A 95 -22.00 -3.13 19.13
N HIS A 96 -21.80 -4.33 18.59
CA HIS A 96 -21.35 -4.56 17.21
C HIS A 96 -22.41 -5.30 16.41
N VAL A 97 -22.59 -4.91 15.15
CA VAL A 97 -23.52 -5.55 14.22
C VAL A 97 -22.73 -6.37 13.21
N TYR A 98 -22.96 -7.67 13.20
CA TYR A 98 -22.31 -8.55 12.25
C TYR A 98 -23.31 -9.32 11.38
N LYS A 99 -22.90 -9.71 10.18
CA LYS A 99 -23.67 -10.60 9.30
C LYS A 99 -23.32 -12.05 9.58
N GLY A 100 -24.19 -12.76 10.29
CA GLY A 100 -24.10 -14.22 10.38
C GLY A 100 -24.45 -14.89 9.04
N ASP A 101 -23.79 -16.01 8.73
CA ASP A 101 -23.85 -16.69 7.42
C ASP A 101 -25.25 -17.04 6.88
N SER A 102 -26.27 -17.11 7.69
CA SER A 102 -27.60 -17.54 7.25
C SER A 102 -28.79 -16.84 7.92
N THR A 103 -28.58 -15.94 8.87
CA THR A 103 -29.65 -15.45 9.75
C THR A 103 -29.82 -13.92 9.75
N GLY A 104 -29.14 -13.22 8.84
CA GLY A 104 -29.20 -11.76 8.76
C GLY A 104 -28.29 -11.06 9.78
N GLU A 105 -28.45 -9.75 9.90
CA GLU A 105 -27.67 -8.93 10.83
C GLU A 105 -28.04 -9.23 12.28
N LYS A 106 -27.02 -9.38 13.12
CA LYS A 106 -27.15 -9.59 14.57
C LYS A 106 -26.36 -8.56 15.32
N THR A 107 -26.90 -8.09 16.42
CA THR A 107 -26.18 -7.22 17.35
C THR A 107 -25.61 -8.07 18.48
N VAL A 108 -24.30 -7.95 18.70
CA VAL A 108 -23.55 -8.70 19.71
C VAL A 108 -22.76 -7.76 20.61
N SER A 109 -22.44 -8.24 21.81
CA SER A 109 -21.44 -7.57 22.65
C SER A 109 -20.06 -8.01 22.20
N ALA A 110 -19.23 -7.08 21.74
CA ALA A 110 -17.91 -7.36 21.18
C ALA A 110 -16.84 -6.55 21.93
N LYS A 111 -15.69 -7.16 22.15
CA LYS A 111 -14.53 -6.51 22.78
C LYS A 111 -13.59 -5.98 21.71
N ILE A 112 -13.16 -4.72 21.84
CA ILE A 112 -12.11 -4.14 20.98
C ILE A 112 -10.76 -4.70 21.41
N VAL A 113 -10.04 -5.30 20.46
CA VAL A 113 -8.70 -5.86 20.67
C VAL A 113 -7.73 -5.22 19.69
N LYS A 114 -6.61 -4.70 20.20
CA LYS A 114 -5.51 -4.23 19.35
C LYS A 114 -4.73 -5.45 18.84
N GLU A 115 -4.48 -5.49 17.54
CA GLU A 115 -3.62 -6.49 16.93
C GLU A 115 -2.15 -6.12 17.11
N GLU A 116 -1.31 -7.12 17.32
CA GLU A 116 0.14 -6.92 17.39
C GLU A 116 0.68 -6.65 15.98
N ASN A 117 1.46 -5.58 15.85
CA ASN A 117 2.21 -5.26 14.65
C ASN A 117 3.66 -4.94 15.01
N SER A 118 4.59 -5.69 14.45
CA SER A 118 6.02 -5.60 14.76
C SER A 118 6.90 -5.16 13.60
N HIS A 119 6.34 -4.90 12.42
CA HIS A 119 7.14 -4.70 11.20
C HIS A 119 6.58 -3.70 10.18
N LEU A 120 5.35 -3.22 10.34
CA LEU A 120 4.74 -2.26 9.41
C LEU A 120 4.67 -0.88 10.09
N PRO A 121 5.54 0.06 9.71
CA PRO A 121 5.53 1.41 10.26
C PRO A 121 4.39 2.23 9.67
N LYS A 122 3.96 3.25 10.39
CA LYS A 122 3.21 4.36 9.83
C LYS A 122 4.10 5.20 8.92
N VAL A 123 3.46 5.96 8.04
CA VAL A 123 4.15 6.81 7.07
C VAL A 123 3.59 8.23 7.10
N LYS A 124 4.35 9.13 6.50
CA LYS A 124 3.91 10.48 6.11
C LYS A 124 4.28 10.74 4.67
N VAL A 125 3.63 11.72 4.05
CA VAL A 125 4.12 12.26 2.77
C VAL A 125 5.53 12.81 3.00
N SER A 126 6.49 12.41 2.15
CA SER A 126 7.89 12.83 2.32
C SER A 126 8.01 14.35 2.26
N ASP A 127 8.50 14.95 3.32
CA ASP A 127 8.67 16.40 3.49
C ASP A 127 10.14 16.83 3.52
N THR A 128 11.06 15.90 3.29
CA THR A 128 12.50 16.12 3.35
C THR A 128 13.15 15.79 2.01
N SER A 129 13.88 16.73 1.45
CA SER A 129 14.65 16.53 0.21
C SER A 129 15.77 15.51 0.44
N ALA A 130 15.92 14.56 -0.47
CA ALA A 130 16.86 13.44 -0.38
C ALA A 130 16.70 12.64 0.95
N SER A 131 15.46 12.46 1.39
CA SER A 131 15.13 11.68 2.59
C SER A 131 15.74 10.28 2.49
N THR A 132 16.35 9.82 3.58
CA THR A 132 16.84 8.45 3.76
C THR A 132 15.82 7.55 4.45
N SER A 133 14.64 8.07 4.79
CA SER A 133 13.55 7.37 5.45
C SER A 133 12.44 6.96 4.48
N VAL A 134 12.67 7.08 3.16
CA VAL A 134 11.66 6.71 2.18
C VAL A 134 11.30 5.23 2.32
N TYR A 135 10.03 4.97 2.63
CA TYR A 135 9.46 3.63 2.74
C TYR A 135 8.94 3.10 1.40
N GLY A 136 8.51 3.99 0.53
CA GLY A 136 8.00 3.66 -0.77
C GLY A 136 7.22 4.79 -1.42
N VAL A 137 6.36 4.42 -2.36
CA VAL A 137 5.44 5.36 -3.02
C VAL A 137 3.99 4.93 -2.82
N PHE A 138 3.11 5.88 -2.63
CA PHE A 138 1.68 5.64 -2.45
C PHE A 138 1.08 4.96 -3.68
N GLN A 139 0.35 3.88 -3.46
CA GLN A 139 -0.37 3.15 -4.50
C GLN A 139 -1.85 3.47 -4.48
N THR A 140 -2.52 3.16 -3.41
CA THR A 140 -3.95 3.31 -3.22
C THR A 140 -4.32 3.24 -1.75
N TRP A 141 -5.50 3.74 -1.43
CA TRP A 141 -6.15 3.49 -0.15
C TRP A 141 -6.88 2.15 -0.20
N ASP A 142 -6.92 1.48 0.93
CA ASP A 142 -7.82 0.37 1.21
C ASP A 142 -9.15 0.88 1.80
N GLU A 143 -10.09 -0.02 2.11
CA GLU A 143 -11.40 0.32 2.67
C GLU A 143 -11.28 0.98 4.05
N ASP A 144 -10.31 0.53 4.86
CA ASP A 144 -10.12 0.91 6.27
C ASP A 144 -9.01 1.93 6.41
N ASN A 145 -8.92 3.09 6.13
CA ASN A 145 -7.84 4.07 6.37
C ASN A 145 -6.40 3.56 6.18
N ASP A 146 -6.25 2.34 5.72
CA ASP A 146 -4.97 1.73 5.38
C ASP A 146 -4.61 2.08 3.95
N MET A 147 -3.34 2.22 3.68
CA MET A 147 -2.82 2.45 2.35
C MET A 147 -1.84 1.36 1.94
N ASN A 148 -1.77 1.11 0.64
CA ASN A 148 -0.71 0.32 0.05
C ASN A 148 0.44 1.24 -0.37
N VAL A 149 1.64 0.97 0.15
CA VAL A 149 2.89 1.66 -0.19
C VAL A 149 3.80 0.68 -0.91
N VAL A 150 4.22 1.02 -2.12
CA VAL A 150 5.09 0.16 -2.96
C VAL A 150 6.54 0.54 -2.72
N GLY A 151 7.33 -0.38 -2.16
CA GLY A 151 8.76 -0.19 -1.90
C GLY A 151 9.67 -0.87 -2.92
N LEU A 152 9.18 -1.89 -3.64
CA LEU A 152 9.99 -2.72 -4.52
C LEU A 152 9.22 -3.11 -5.80
N GLY A 153 9.95 -3.29 -6.88
CA GLY A 153 9.41 -3.75 -8.17
C GLY A 153 9.16 -2.62 -9.15
N THR A 154 8.30 -2.83 -10.13
CA THR A 154 8.00 -1.82 -11.15
C THR A 154 6.72 -1.08 -10.79
N TYR A 155 6.84 0.23 -10.67
CA TYR A 155 5.69 1.10 -10.41
C TYR A 155 5.91 2.50 -10.97
N VAL A 156 4.94 3.40 -10.82
CA VAL A 156 5.08 4.81 -11.20
C VAL A 156 5.55 5.64 -10.02
N VAL A 157 6.39 6.66 -10.30
CA VAL A 157 6.84 7.64 -9.32
C VAL A 157 6.37 9.02 -9.77
N ARG A 158 5.84 9.81 -8.83
CA ARG A 158 5.37 11.17 -9.05
C ARG A 158 6.53 12.14 -9.02
N ILE A 159 6.72 12.86 -10.13
CA ILE A 159 7.81 13.80 -10.37
C ILE A 159 7.30 15.23 -10.19
N HIS A 160 8.11 16.08 -9.55
CA HIS A 160 7.81 17.50 -9.42
C HIS A 160 7.66 18.17 -10.79
N LYS A 161 6.71 19.10 -10.93
CA LYS A 161 6.38 19.77 -12.20
C LYS A 161 7.56 20.44 -12.89
N ASP A 162 8.48 21.01 -12.12
CA ASP A 162 9.66 21.75 -12.63
C ASP A 162 10.88 20.83 -12.87
N GLN A 163 10.74 19.51 -12.64
CA GLN A 163 11.78 18.54 -12.91
C GLN A 163 11.59 17.88 -14.28
N THR A 164 12.70 17.61 -14.93
CA THR A 164 12.72 16.79 -16.15
C THR A 164 13.60 15.59 -15.89
N VAL A 165 13.04 14.40 -16.07
CA VAL A 165 13.72 13.13 -15.87
C VAL A 165 13.73 12.31 -17.15
N ALA A 166 14.75 11.48 -17.32
CA ALA A 166 14.94 10.63 -18.49
C ALA A 166 15.21 9.18 -18.07
N LYS A 167 15.00 8.26 -18.99
CA LYS A 167 15.34 6.84 -18.82
C LYS A 167 16.78 6.69 -18.31
N GLY A 168 16.95 5.96 -17.22
CA GLY A 168 18.21 5.72 -16.57
C GLY A 168 18.53 6.66 -15.41
N ASP A 169 17.80 7.77 -15.25
CA ASP A 169 17.98 8.66 -14.11
C ASP A 169 17.59 7.97 -12.80
N LEU A 170 18.38 8.19 -11.76
CA LEU A 170 18.04 7.85 -10.40
C LEU A 170 17.21 8.98 -9.79
N LEU A 171 16.27 8.60 -8.94
CA LEU A 171 15.34 9.51 -8.28
C LEU A 171 15.54 9.53 -6.77
N GLU A 172 15.31 10.69 -6.17
CA GLU A 172 15.27 10.91 -4.73
C GLU A 172 14.07 11.80 -4.37
N SER A 173 13.68 11.84 -3.10
CA SER A 173 12.60 12.74 -2.64
C SER A 173 12.94 14.20 -2.92
N ASN A 174 11.96 14.96 -3.41
CA ASN A 174 12.05 16.41 -3.57
C ASN A 174 11.72 17.16 -2.26
N GLY A 175 11.07 16.50 -1.29
CA GLY A 175 10.67 17.06 -0.01
C GLY A 175 9.26 17.66 0.00
N ASP A 176 8.41 17.27 -0.93
CA ASP A 176 7.02 17.71 -1.06
C ASP A 176 6.10 16.56 -1.54
N GLY A 177 6.50 15.34 -1.29
CA GLY A 177 5.81 14.15 -1.77
C GLY A 177 6.06 13.82 -3.24
N THR A 178 6.78 14.68 -3.98
CA THR A 178 7.24 14.37 -5.34
C THR A 178 8.69 13.90 -5.33
N ALA A 179 9.13 13.30 -6.42
CA ALA A 179 10.52 12.98 -6.64
C ALA A 179 11.19 13.96 -7.61
N LYS A 180 12.49 14.05 -7.50
CA LYS A 180 13.40 14.75 -8.42
C LYS A 180 14.52 13.84 -8.88
N LYS A 181 15.23 14.25 -9.92
CA LYS A 181 16.47 13.60 -10.33
C LYS A 181 17.51 13.69 -9.22
N GLN A 182 18.06 12.54 -8.84
CA GLN A 182 19.18 12.47 -7.91
C GLN A 182 20.46 13.09 -8.55
N SER A 183 21.24 13.77 -7.74
CA SER A 183 22.57 14.24 -8.16
C SER A 183 23.56 13.07 -8.14
N GLY A 184 24.12 12.74 -9.29
CA GLY A 184 25.08 11.63 -9.44
C GLY A 184 24.44 10.32 -9.87
N THR A 185 25.29 9.28 -10.05
CA THR A 185 24.91 7.99 -10.63
C THR A 185 25.06 6.81 -9.67
N ALA A 186 25.52 7.06 -8.45
CA ALA A 186 25.63 6.03 -7.41
C ALA A 186 24.29 5.80 -6.72
N MET A 187 23.99 4.55 -6.38
CA MET A 187 22.89 4.21 -5.48
C MET A 187 23.23 4.70 -4.06
N LEU A 188 22.37 5.49 -3.49
CA LEU A 188 22.49 6.04 -2.13
C LEU A 188 21.33 5.55 -1.28
N SER A 189 21.41 5.69 0.04
CA SER A 189 20.28 5.41 0.95
C SER A 189 19.06 6.30 0.70
N SER A 190 19.21 7.40 -0.04
CA SER A 190 18.12 8.27 -0.48
C SER A 190 17.60 7.95 -1.89
N THR A 191 18.19 6.96 -2.59
CA THR A 191 17.72 6.57 -3.92
C THR A 191 16.44 5.78 -3.81
N ILE A 192 15.36 6.27 -4.41
CA ILE A 192 14.03 5.62 -4.33
C ILE A 192 13.70 4.80 -5.57
N ALA A 193 14.22 5.21 -6.74
CA ALA A 193 13.86 4.58 -8.00
C ALA A 193 14.85 4.88 -9.12
N LYS A 194 14.73 4.08 -10.20
CA LYS A 194 15.36 4.34 -11.49
C LYS A 194 14.29 4.44 -12.57
N VAL A 195 14.31 5.51 -13.37
CA VAL A 195 13.39 5.73 -14.48
C VAL A 195 13.63 4.69 -15.58
N THR A 196 12.56 4.00 -16.03
CA THR A 196 12.66 2.93 -17.01
C THR A 196 12.27 3.34 -18.43
N ALA A 197 11.47 4.42 -18.59
CA ALA A 197 11.07 4.92 -19.90
C ALA A 197 10.83 6.43 -19.91
N ASN A 198 11.04 7.08 -21.06
CA ASN A 198 10.79 8.51 -21.28
C ASN A 198 9.32 8.80 -21.61
N VAL A 199 8.41 8.38 -20.71
CA VAL A 199 6.98 8.56 -20.93
C VAL A 199 6.32 9.12 -19.67
N LYS A 200 5.47 10.13 -19.81
CA LYS A 200 4.58 10.60 -18.77
C LYS A 200 3.32 9.75 -18.82
N ILE A 201 3.00 9.08 -17.73
CA ILE A 201 1.80 8.21 -17.65
C ILE A 201 0.58 9.05 -17.33
N GLU A 202 0.69 9.94 -16.33
CA GLU A 202 -0.40 10.78 -15.85
C GLU A 202 0.17 12.15 -15.44
N THR A 203 -0.64 13.21 -15.61
CA THR A 203 -0.32 14.56 -15.13
C THR A 203 -1.44 15.00 -14.20
N TYR A 204 -1.07 15.43 -13.01
CA TYR A 204 -2.00 15.84 -11.97
C TYR A 204 -2.33 17.33 -12.03
N SER A 205 -3.36 17.75 -11.29
CA SER A 205 -3.87 19.12 -11.28
C SER A 205 -2.86 20.16 -10.77
N ASP A 206 -1.87 19.75 -9.99
CA ASP A 206 -0.78 20.60 -9.50
C ASP A 206 0.40 20.71 -10.48
N GLY A 207 0.29 20.05 -11.64
CA GLY A 207 1.30 20.03 -12.70
C GLY A 207 2.38 18.92 -12.50
N SER A 208 2.40 18.23 -11.36
CA SER A 208 3.25 17.06 -11.18
C SER A 208 2.81 15.93 -12.12
N TYR A 209 3.71 15.00 -12.42
CA TYR A 209 3.41 13.91 -13.35
C TYR A 209 4.09 12.62 -12.92
N THR A 210 3.59 11.47 -13.40
CA THR A 210 4.19 10.17 -13.12
C THR A 210 5.00 9.64 -14.29
N VAL A 211 6.07 8.93 -13.95
CA VAL A 211 6.91 8.17 -14.90
C VAL A 211 7.08 6.73 -14.43
N PRO A 212 7.25 5.75 -15.36
CA PRO A 212 7.49 4.36 -14.99
C PRO A 212 8.91 4.20 -14.44
N CYS A 213 9.02 3.47 -13.33
CA CYS A 213 10.27 3.27 -12.61
C CYS A 213 10.41 1.83 -12.12
N THR A 214 11.65 1.45 -11.82
CA THR A 214 11.95 0.35 -10.92
C THR A 214 12.27 0.94 -9.55
N LEU A 215 11.55 0.52 -8.52
CA LEU A 215 11.69 1.00 -7.15
C LEU A 215 12.82 0.28 -6.43
N HIS A 216 13.51 0.99 -5.57
CA HIS A 216 14.63 0.52 -4.76
C HIS A 216 14.56 1.13 -3.34
N CYS A 217 13.37 1.30 -2.81
CA CYS A 217 13.19 1.82 -1.46
C CYS A 217 13.59 0.74 -0.43
N GLY A 218 14.70 0.96 0.27
CA GLY A 218 15.26 0.03 1.24
C GLY A 218 16.60 -0.54 0.85
#